data_afe11bd601d452c414ae0aea68913741
#
_entry.id   afe11bd601d452c414ae0aea68913741
#
_cell.length_a   1.000
_cell.length_b   1.000
_cell.length_c   1.000
_cell.angle_alpha   90.00
_cell.angle_beta   90.00
_cell.angle_gamma   90.00
#
_symmetry.space_group_name_H-M   'P 1'
#
loop_
_entity.id
_entity.type
_entity.pdbx_description
1 polymer ?
#
loop_
_entity_poly.entity_id
_entity_poly.type
_entity_poly.pdbx_seq_one_letter_code
_entity_poly.pdbx_strand_id
1 'polypeptide(L)'
;LSFDGQAFSSSNMSFWRDIGIGKRATNQLIREKRPVFDTISLPNRKHKIRVLYTTIGRSIILQLGQSMESNTRFIEAFRKIFVATMASLFIAAIIIGWFMARRALAGVETVTQTARHISESSLNERVPVKKNQDEIDQLAITFNQMLDRIQKLVTGIREMSDNIAHDLKSPITRIRGLSEVSITTNASEKDYENMAASTIEECDRLLDMINTMLVISKTEAGVNHIDAEEMDIGAVVRDACDLFQAPAEDKDIRLTCDADVHFNIFGDHRLVQRMIANLLDNAIKYTPACGRVDVSMNAADNQMVSLSVSDTGVGISEKDRPRVFERFYRCDPSRSEAGIGLGLSFARAIARAHGGDITVTSEVDQGSTFTITLPKKGL
;
A
#
# COMPACT_ATOMS: atom_id res chain seq x y z
N LEU A 1 87.39 29.77 16.04
CA LEU A 1 87.27 30.90 16.93
C LEU A 1 87.96 30.61 18.25
N SER A 2 88.70 31.55 18.80
CA SER A 2 89.17 31.50 20.21
C SER A 2 87.99 31.72 21.15
N PHE A 3 88.17 31.39 22.45
CA PHE A 3 87.15 31.74 23.47
C PHE A 3 86.97 33.28 23.57
N ASP A 4 87.92 34.04 23.16
CA ASP A 4 87.83 35.54 23.08
C ASP A 4 87.16 36.03 21.80
N GLY A 5 86.68 35.15 20.94
CA GLY A 5 85.91 35.49 19.74
C GLY A 5 86.74 35.89 18.51
N GLN A 6 88.06 35.70 18.56
CA GLN A 6 88.91 35.98 17.36
C GLN A 6 88.86 34.74 16.41
N ALA A 7 88.67 35.02 15.09
CA ALA A 7 88.70 33.95 14.09
C ALA A 7 90.13 33.53 13.74
N PHE A 8 90.41 32.25 13.96
CA PHE A 8 91.75 31.66 13.57
C PHE A 8 91.83 31.29 12.10
N SER A 9 90.71 30.82 11.57
CA SER A 9 90.59 30.42 10.17
C SER A 9 89.14 30.36 9.73
N SER A 10 88.89 30.73 8.53
CA SER A 10 87.59 30.61 7.94
C SER A 10 87.69 30.30 6.45
N SER A 11 86.82 29.44 5.96
CA SER A 11 86.63 29.17 4.54
C SER A 11 85.51 30.00 3.99
N ASN A 12 85.72 30.67 2.83
CA ASN A 12 84.68 31.38 2.08
C ASN A 12 84.02 32.57 2.82
N MET A 13 84.86 33.47 3.35
CA MET A 13 84.43 34.69 4.13
C MET A 13 83.45 35.58 3.37
N SER A 14 83.42 35.56 2.03
CA SER A 14 82.53 36.47 1.26
C SER A 14 81.04 36.15 1.54
N PHE A 15 80.72 34.96 1.89
CA PHE A 15 79.33 34.52 2.18
C PHE A 15 78.89 34.76 3.66
N TRP A 16 79.86 34.93 4.57
CA TRP A 16 79.66 34.93 6.02
C TRP A 16 80.10 36.24 6.74
N ARG A 17 80.52 37.29 5.98
CA ARG A 17 81.01 38.56 6.56
C ARG A 17 80.08 39.21 7.55
N ASP A 18 78.78 39.05 7.39
CA ASP A 18 77.74 39.67 8.20
C ASP A 18 77.28 38.80 9.39
N ILE A 19 77.80 37.59 9.54
CA ILE A 19 77.47 36.73 10.66
C ILE A 19 78.44 36.98 11.80
N GLY A 20 78.00 37.81 12.70
CA GLY A 20 78.70 38.00 13.96
C GLY A 20 78.64 36.71 14.85
N ILE A 21 79.58 36.70 15.84
CA ILE A 21 79.54 35.62 16.81
C ILE A 21 78.29 35.71 17.68
N GLY A 22 77.40 34.71 17.65
CA GLY A 22 76.23 34.66 18.50
C GLY A 22 76.59 34.54 19.96
N LYS A 23 76.76 35.65 20.66
CA LYS A 23 77.15 35.65 22.10
C LYS A 23 76.30 34.73 22.94
N ARG A 24 75.00 34.63 22.62
CA ARG A 24 74.05 33.78 23.34
C ARG A 24 74.31 32.29 23.13
N ALA A 25 74.51 31.89 21.86
CA ALA A 25 74.82 30.51 21.52
C ALA A 25 76.17 30.05 22.00
N THR A 26 77.19 30.96 21.95
CA THR A 26 78.53 30.71 22.46
C THR A 26 78.56 30.54 23.99
N ASN A 27 77.87 31.41 24.73
CA ASN A 27 77.72 31.27 26.17
C ASN A 27 77.00 29.98 26.57
N GLN A 28 75.97 29.57 25.81
CA GLN A 28 75.29 28.32 26.03
C GLN A 28 76.19 27.12 25.74
N LEU A 29 76.94 27.12 24.65
CA LEU A 29 77.94 26.12 24.33
C LEU A 29 78.98 25.92 25.43
N ILE A 30 79.52 27.03 25.99
CA ILE A 30 80.48 27.00 27.06
C ILE A 30 79.91 26.44 28.36
N ARG A 31 78.68 26.79 28.64
CA ARG A 31 77.98 26.38 29.85
C ARG A 31 77.56 24.92 29.82
N GLU A 32 76.97 24.49 28.68
CA GLU A 32 76.37 23.16 28.55
C GLU A 32 77.33 22.12 27.97
N LYS A 33 78.42 22.57 27.37
CA LYS A 33 79.42 21.66 26.70
C LYS A 33 78.84 20.74 25.65
N ARG A 34 77.73 21.15 25.02
CA ARG A 34 77.02 20.44 23.95
C ARG A 34 76.90 21.32 22.72
N PRO A 35 76.83 20.74 21.50
CA PRO A 35 76.62 21.51 20.28
C PRO A 35 75.32 22.31 20.36
N VAL A 36 75.36 23.60 20.02
CA VAL A 36 74.19 24.50 20.02
C VAL A 36 73.88 24.91 18.61
N PHE A 37 72.59 24.79 18.24
CA PHE A 37 72.11 25.31 16.99
C PHE A 37 71.40 26.66 17.20
N ASP A 38 71.74 27.61 16.40
CA ASP A 38 71.09 28.91 16.37
C ASP A 38 70.60 29.24 14.95
N THR A 39 69.45 29.92 14.84
CA THR A 39 68.87 30.29 13.54
C THR A 39 68.87 31.81 13.42
N ILE A 40 69.77 32.32 12.61
CA ILE A 40 70.02 33.75 12.45
C ILE A 40 69.32 34.25 11.19
N SER A 41 68.58 35.41 11.31
CA SER A 41 68.07 36.18 10.18
C SER A 41 68.98 37.36 9.94
N LEU A 42 69.54 37.46 8.74
CA LEU A 42 70.35 38.65 8.37
C LEU A 42 69.48 39.69 7.63
N PRO A 43 69.63 40.95 7.93
CA PRO A 43 68.78 41.99 7.33
C PRO A 43 68.82 42.06 5.80
N ASN A 44 69.94 41.70 5.20
CA ASN A 44 70.14 41.71 3.74
C ASN A 44 69.92 40.37 3.05
N ARG A 45 69.37 39.37 3.77
CA ARG A 45 69.12 38.03 3.22
C ARG A 45 67.70 37.53 3.44
N LYS A 46 67.12 37.03 2.36
CA LYS A 46 65.77 36.52 2.34
C LYS A 46 65.54 35.19 3.11
N HIS A 47 66.63 34.46 3.26
CA HIS A 47 66.59 33.14 3.91
C HIS A 47 67.36 33.12 5.21
N LYS A 48 66.88 32.39 6.21
CA LYS A 48 67.53 32.18 7.50
C LYS A 48 68.74 31.28 7.32
N ILE A 49 69.74 31.48 8.17
CA ILE A 49 70.92 30.65 8.23
C ILE A 49 70.89 29.89 9.53
N ARG A 50 71.09 28.59 9.47
CA ARG A 50 71.24 27.75 10.65
C ARG A 50 72.70 27.57 10.95
N VAL A 51 73.11 27.95 12.14
CA VAL A 51 74.51 27.96 12.58
C VAL A 51 74.68 26.96 13.71
N LEU A 52 75.64 26.06 13.56
CA LEU A 52 76.04 25.11 14.59
C LEU A 52 77.28 25.66 15.27
N TYR A 53 77.25 25.73 16.57
CA TYR A 53 78.39 26.03 17.43
C TYR A 53 78.78 24.76 18.13
N THR A 54 80.06 24.33 17.98
CA THR A 54 80.60 23.15 18.68
C THR A 54 82.08 23.39 19.07
N THR A 55 82.61 22.66 20.01
CA THR A 55 83.97 22.82 20.43
C THR A 55 84.90 21.75 19.78
N ILE A 56 86.07 22.17 19.32
CA ILE A 56 87.10 21.27 18.85
C ILE A 56 88.27 21.38 19.83
N GLY A 57 88.57 20.30 20.52
CA GLY A 57 89.61 20.33 21.58
C GLY A 57 89.20 21.17 22.79
N ARG A 58 90.16 21.75 23.51
CA ARG A 58 89.93 22.45 24.80
C ARG A 58 89.65 23.94 24.67
N SER A 59 89.93 24.56 23.49
CA SER A 59 89.95 26.03 23.43
C SER A 59 89.47 26.59 22.10
N ILE A 60 88.96 25.76 21.17
CA ILE A 60 88.50 26.22 19.83
C ILE A 60 87.04 25.99 19.65
N ILE A 61 86.31 26.99 19.28
CA ILE A 61 84.91 26.93 18.89
C ILE A 61 84.83 26.82 17.38
N LEU A 62 84.18 25.80 16.85
CA LEU A 62 83.83 25.65 15.45
C LEU A 62 82.44 26.21 15.24
N GLN A 63 82.31 27.13 14.30
CA GLN A 63 81.07 27.68 13.83
C GLN A 63 80.85 27.23 12.39
N LEU A 64 79.77 26.43 12.17
CA LEU A 64 79.37 25.96 10.85
C LEU A 64 77.98 26.55 10.52
N GLY A 65 77.88 27.24 9.41
CA GLY A 65 76.63 27.80 8.98
C GLY A 65 76.12 27.14 7.70
N GLN A 66 74.86 26.90 7.64
CA GLN A 66 74.16 26.37 6.47
C GLN A 66 72.98 27.28 6.09
N SER A 67 72.88 27.64 4.83
CA SER A 67 71.72 28.35 4.31
C SER A 67 70.48 27.47 4.28
N MET A 68 69.37 27.99 4.76
CA MET A 68 68.07 27.29 4.71
C MET A 68 67.32 27.57 3.40
N GLU A 69 67.95 28.13 2.39
CA GLU A 69 67.34 28.53 1.13
C GLU A 69 66.75 27.33 0.38
N SER A 70 67.48 26.22 0.28
CA SER A 70 66.99 24.98 -0.38
C SER A 70 65.79 24.38 0.35
N ASN A 71 65.83 24.47 1.68
CA ASN A 71 64.75 23.89 2.52
C ASN A 71 63.45 24.74 2.44
N THR A 72 63.61 26.08 2.43
CA THR A 72 62.45 27.00 2.24
C THR A 72 61.86 26.89 0.85
N ARG A 73 62.66 26.77 -0.20
CA ARG A 73 62.17 26.56 -1.58
C ARG A 73 61.46 25.22 -1.71
N PHE A 74 61.95 24.17 -1.09
CA PHE A 74 61.32 22.84 -1.07
C PHE A 74 59.95 22.87 -0.37
N ILE A 75 59.85 23.53 0.81
CA ILE A 75 58.61 23.65 1.56
C ILE A 75 57.60 24.48 0.77
N GLU A 76 58.03 25.58 0.11
CA GLU A 76 57.11 26.39 -0.73
C GLU A 76 56.61 25.63 -1.94
N ALA A 77 57.47 24.87 -2.63
CA ALA A 77 57.07 24.04 -3.76
C ALA A 77 56.08 22.94 -3.32
N PHE A 78 56.40 22.26 -2.22
CA PHE A 78 55.53 21.25 -1.63
C PHE A 78 54.18 21.81 -1.25
N ARG A 79 54.13 22.99 -0.57
CA ARG A 79 52.87 23.64 -0.23
C ARG A 79 52.03 23.97 -1.45
N LYS A 80 52.64 24.51 -2.54
CA LYS A 80 51.95 24.84 -3.78
C LYS A 80 51.34 23.58 -4.41
N ILE A 81 52.13 22.49 -4.52
CA ILE A 81 51.66 21.21 -5.08
C ILE A 81 50.54 20.65 -4.21
N PHE A 82 50.70 20.64 -2.90
CA PHE A 82 49.74 20.14 -1.94
C PHE A 82 48.40 20.89 -2.03
N VAL A 83 48.44 22.22 -2.04
CA VAL A 83 47.23 23.06 -2.19
C VAL A 83 46.54 22.79 -3.54
N ALA A 84 47.32 22.73 -4.63
CA ALA A 84 46.78 22.45 -5.95
C ALA A 84 46.12 21.06 -6.04
N THR A 85 46.73 20.02 -5.50
CA THR A 85 46.17 18.66 -5.47
C THR A 85 44.91 18.60 -4.59
N MET A 86 44.93 19.23 -3.40
CA MET A 86 43.77 19.29 -2.54
C MET A 86 42.59 20.02 -3.20
N ALA A 87 42.85 21.13 -3.86
CA ALA A 87 41.84 21.90 -4.58
C ALA A 87 41.25 21.09 -5.74
N SER A 88 42.08 20.36 -6.51
CA SER A 88 41.58 19.53 -7.63
C SER A 88 40.73 18.34 -7.13
N LEU A 89 41.13 17.69 -6.06
CA LEU A 89 40.35 16.62 -5.44
C LEU A 89 39.01 17.11 -4.90
N PHE A 90 39.01 18.30 -4.28
CA PHE A 90 37.78 18.91 -3.76
C PHE A 90 36.78 19.26 -4.88
N ILE A 91 37.29 19.84 -5.97
CA ILE A 91 36.46 20.14 -7.16
C ILE A 91 35.91 18.83 -7.77
N ALA A 92 36.73 17.81 -7.91
CA ALA A 92 36.30 16.50 -8.42
C ALA A 92 35.21 15.88 -7.52
N ALA A 93 35.37 15.94 -6.20
CA ALA A 93 34.37 15.46 -5.25
C ALA A 93 33.03 16.20 -5.36
N ILE A 94 33.06 17.53 -5.55
CA ILE A 94 31.85 18.32 -5.76
C ILE A 94 31.13 17.90 -7.05
N ILE A 95 31.88 17.75 -8.16
CA ILE A 95 31.30 17.36 -9.45
C ILE A 95 30.67 15.96 -9.37
N ILE A 96 31.37 14.99 -8.80
CA ILE A 96 30.87 13.64 -8.62
C ILE A 96 29.64 13.62 -7.71
N GLY A 97 29.70 14.32 -6.57
CA GLY A 97 28.57 14.43 -5.64
C GLY A 97 27.34 15.07 -6.27
N TRP A 98 27.51 16.14 -7.01
CA TRP A 98 26.43 16.80 -7.76
C TRP A 98 25.79 15.86 -8.80
N PHE A 99 26.62 15.15 -9.58
CA PHE A 99 26.14 14.20 -10.59
C PHE A 99 25.37 13.04 -9.96
N MET A 100 25.89 12.46 -8.87
CA MET A 100 25.21 11.38 -8.14
C MET A 100 23.89 11.84 -7.52
N ALA A 101 23.88 13.00 -6.87
CA ALA A 101 22.67 13.57 -6.27
C ALA A 101 21.59 13.84 -7.32
N ARG A 102 21.97 14.44 -8.46
CA ARG A 102 21.02 14.69 -9.55
C ARG A 102 20.46 13.41 -10.14
N ARG A 103 21.28 12.35 -10.27
CA ARG A 103 20.85 11.04 -10.77
C ARG A 103 19.91 10.35 -9.79
N ALA A 104 20.18 10.41 -8.50
CA ALA A 104 19.33 9.82 -7.46
C ALA A 104 17.97 10.55 -7.35
N LEU A 105 17.98 11.89 -7.42
CA LEU A 105 16.74 12.68 -7.29
C LEU A 105 15.86 12.65 -8.53
N ALA A 106 16.40 12.37 -9.72
CA ALA A 106 15.62 12.30 -10.97
C ALA A 106 14.52 11.22 -10.94
N GLY A 107 14.72 10.14 -10.21
CA GLY A 107 13.71 9.10 -10.03
C GLY A 107 12.54 9.57 -9.18
N VAL A 108 12.82 10.24 -8.07
CA VAL A 108 11.79 10.80 -7.18
C VAL A 108 10.97 11.88 -7.90
N GLU A 109 11.62 12.71 -8.71
CA GLU A 109 10.94 13.72 -9.50
C GLU A 109 9.96 13.12 -10.51
N THR A 110 10.33 12.02 -11.16
CA THR A 110 9.44 11.29 -12.08
C THR A 110 8.20 10.77 -11.36
N VAL A 111 8.36 10.13 -10.19
CA VAL A 111 7.24 9.65 -9.36
C VAL A 111 6.34 10.83 -8.95
N THR A 112 6.93 11.92 -8.50
CA THR A 112 6.19 13.12 -8.06
C THR A 112 5.43 13.78 -9.21
N GLN A 113 6.02 13.86 -10.41
CA GLN A 113 5.36 14.41 -11.58
C GLN A 113 4.18 13.52 -12.01
N THR A 114 4.39 12.21 -12.10
CA THR A 114 3.30 11.26 -12.40
C THR A 114 2.17 11.39 -11.38
N ALA A 115 2.50 11.45 -10.07
CA ALA A 115 1.50 11.62 -9.02
C ALA A 115 0.70 12.93 -9.14
N ARG A 116 1.32 14.02 -9.59
CA ARG A 116 0.63 15.30 -9.81
C ARG A 116 -0.25 15.31 -11.07
N HIS A 117 0.11 14.53 -12.09
CA HIS A 117 -0.65 14.41 -13.33
C HIS A 117 -1.85 13.45 -13.20
N ILE A 118 -1.83 12.57 -12.20
CA ILE A 118 -2.91 11.64 -11.97
C ILE A 118 -4.16 12.42 -11.51
N SER A 119 -5.19 12.40 -12.35
CA SER A 119 -6.53 12.89 -12.09
C SER A 119 -7.55 11.78 -12.40
N GLU A 120 -8.82 12.01 -12.16
CA GLU A 120 -9.88 11.02 -12.47
C GLU A 120 -9.86 10.52 -13.92
N SER A 121 -9.38 11.35 -14.86
CA SER A 121 -9.28 11.01 -16.28
C SER A 121 -7.98 10.29 -16.65
N SER A 122 -6.96 10.29 -15.80
CA SER A 122 -5.62 9.76 -16.09
C SER A 122 -5.14 8.66 -15.14
N LEU A 123 -6.06 7.96 -14.46
CA LEU A 123 -5.73 6.82 -13.57
C LEU A 123 -5.01 5.66 -14.28
N ASN A 124 -4.95 5.67 -15.62
CA ASN A 124 -4.24 4.66 -16.41
C ASN A 124 -2.73 4.92 -16.51
N GLU A 125 -2.27 6.11 -16.15
CA GLU A 125 -0.84 6.41 -16.17
C GLU A 125 -0.10 5.62 -15.10
N ARG A 126 1.14 5.19 -15.42
CA ARG A 126 2.00 4.44 -14.51
C ARG A 126 3.37 5.07 -14.47
N VAL A 127 3.99 5.01 -13.30
CA VAL A 127 5.39 5.40 -13.13
C VAL A 127 6.27 4.39 -13.87
N PRO A 128 7.18 4.84 -14.76
CA PRO A 128 8.08 3.93 -15.46
C PRO A 128 9.09 3.28 -14.49
N VAL A 129 9.17 1.96 -14.50
CA VAL A 129 10.14 1.16 -13.73
C VAL A 129 11.38 0.94 -14.59
N LYS A 130 12.55 1.38 -14.12
CA LYS A 130 13.81 1.38 -14.91
C LYS A 130 14.61 0.08 -14.82
N LYS A 131 14.15 -0.95 -14.14
CA LYS A 131 14.83 -2.27 -13.97
C LYS A 131 16.22 -2.21 -13.30
N ASN A 132 16.57 -1.11 -12.64
CA ASN A 132 17.83 -0.98 -11.91
C ASN A 132 17.81 -1.71 -10.54
N GLN A 133 16.66 -2.20 -10.12
CA GLN A 133 16.42 -2.85 -8.82
C GLN A 133 16.86 -1.99 -7.62
N ASP A 134 16.82 -0.67 -7.76
CA ASP A 134 17.08 0.27 -6.68
C ASP A 134 15.81 0.61 -5.87
N GLU A 135 15.97 1.37 -4.79
CA GLU A 135 14.89 1.79 -3.89
C GLU A 135 13.82 2.61 -4.63
N ILE A 136 14.21 3.30 -5.70
CA ILE A 136 13.29 4.09 -6.52
C ILE A 136 12.41 3.19 -7.39
N ASP A 137 12.96 2.10 -7.93
CA ASP A 137 12.18 1.11 -8.66
C ASP A 137 11.16 0.43 -7.73
N GLN A 138 11.56 0.10 -6.49
CA GLN A 138 10.65 -0.45 -5.49
C GLN A 138 9.52 0.52 -5.12
N LEU A 139 9.83 1.81 -4.97
CA LEU A 139 8.85 2.86 -4.76
C LEU A 139 7.88 2.96 -5.94
N ALA A 140 8.39 2.95 -7.18
CA ALA A 140 7.58 3.01 -8.40
C ALA A 140 6.63 1.79 -8.50
N ILE A 141 7.10 0.58 -8.20
CA ILE A 141 6.29 -0.65 -8.17
C ILE A 141 5.18 -0.53 -7.13
N THR A 142 5.52 -0.14 -5.90
CA THR A 142 4.54 0.00 -4.81
C THR A 142 3.49 1.05 -5.14
N PHE A 143 3.91 2.17 -5.73
CA PHE A 143 3.01 3.24 -6.18
C PHE A 143 2.07 2.76 -7.30
N ASN A 144 2.58 2.03 -8.29
CA ASN A 144 1.77 1.44 -9.35
C ASN A 144 0.75 0.43 -8.81
N GLN A 145 1.13 -0.41 -7.83
CA GLN A 145 0.19 -1.32 -7.17
C GLN A 145 -0.93 -0.58 -6.43
N MET A 146 -0.61 0.55 -5.79
CA MET A 146 -1.62 1.42 -5.18
C MET A 146 -2.57 2.00 -6.23
N LEU A 147 -2.04 2.46 -7.36
CA LEU A 147 -2.85 2.95 -8.49
C LEU A 147 -3.76 1.86 -9.05
N ASP A 148 -3.28 0.63 -9.20
CA ASP A 148 -4.09 -0.49 -9.66
C ASP A 148 -5.27 -0.78 -8.70
N ARG A 149 -5.04 -0.66 -7.39
CA ARG A 149 -6.12 -0.79 -6.39
C ARG A 149 -7.14 0.34 -6.50
N ILE A 150 -6.67 1.59 -6.61
CA ILE A 150 -7.55 2.76 -6.78
C ILE A 150 -8.36 2.64 -8.07
N GLN A 151 -7.73 2.26 -9.16
CA GLN A 151 -8.39 2.09 -10.45
C GLN A 151 -9.49 1.02 -10.37
N LYS A 152 -9.22 -0.14 -9.76
CA LYS A 152 -10.22 -1.19 -9.53
C LYS A 152 -11.40 -0.68 -8.71
N LEU A 153 -11.14 0.10 -7.65
CA LEU A 153 -12.19 0.69 -6.81
C LEU A 153 -13.03 1.69 -7.61
N VAL A 154 -12.42 2.61 -8.35
CA VAL A 154 -13.14 3.61 -9.16
C VAL A 154 -13.96 2.95 -10.27
N THR A 155 -13.40 1.95 -10.96
CA THR A 155 -14.14 1.18 -11.97
C THR A 155 -15.33 0.45 -11.34
N GLY A 156 -15.13 -0.22 -10.20
CA GLY A 156 -16.21 -0.89 -9.48
C GLY A 156 -17.31 0.08 -9.02
N ILE A 157 -16.97 1.29 -8.56
CA ILE A 157 -17.95 2.32 -8.21
C ILE A 157 -18.75 2.79 -9.44
N ARG A 158 -18.09 2.99 -10.59
CA ARG A 158 -18.77 3.39 -11.84
C ARG A 158 -19.73 2.30 -12.33
N GLU A 159 -19.25 1.06 -12.43
CA GLU A 159 -20.09 -0.08 -12.82
C GLU A 159 -21.29 -0.25 -11.87
N MET A 160 -21.05 -0.09 -10.56
CA MET A 160 -22.11 -0.10 -9.57
C MET A 160 -23.14 1.02 -9.80
N SER A 161 -22.68 2.26 -10.07
CA SER A 161 -23.56 3.39 -10.30
C SER A 161 -24.40 3.21 -11.57
N ASP A 162 -23.79 2.71 -12.64
CA ASP A 162 -24.47 2.43 -13.91
C ASP A 162 -25.52 1.33 -13.75
N ASN A 163 -25.20 0.25 -13.02
CA ASN A 163 -26.13 -0.83 -12.73
C ASN A 163 -27.30 -0.35 -11.86
N ILE A 164 -27.02 0.44 -10.81
CA ILE A 164 -28.05 1.05 -9.97
C ILE A 164 -29.00 1.90 -10.81
N ALA A 165 -28.46 2.78 -11.67
CA ALA A 165 -29.27 3.65 -12.51
C ALA A 165 -30.16 2.84 -13.48
N HIS A 166 -29.61 1.76 -14.06
CA HIS A 166 -30.35 0.86 -14.94
C HIS A 166 -31.49 0.15 -14.21
N ASP A 167 -31.21 -0.42 -13.04
CA ASP A 167 -32.16 -1.25 -12.29
C ASP A 167 -33.25 -0.42 -11.59
N LEU A 168 -32.94 0.85 -11.21
CA LEU A 168 -33.97 1.80 -10.75
C LEU A 168 -34.85 2.30 -11.89
N LYS A 169 -34.30 2.48 -13.09
CA LYS A 169 -35.04 2.98 -14.25
C LYS A 169 -36.19 2.04 -14.65
N SER A 170 -35.98 0.72 -14.59
CA SER A 170 -36.98 -0.28 -15.01
C SER A 170 -38.29 -0.21 -14.20
N PRO A 171 -38.29 -0.33 -12.84
CA PRO A 171 -39.48 -0.24 -12.04
C PRO A 171 -40.15 1.15 -12.13
N ILE A 172 -39.35 2.24 -12.14
CA ILE A 172 -39.88 3.61 -12.33
C ILE A 172 -40.59 3.73 -13.67
N THR A 173 -40.02 3.18 -14.74
CA THR A 173 -40.64 3.19 -16.06
C THR A 173 -41.96 2.38 -16.07
N ARG A 174 -42.01 1.24 -15.34
CA ARG A 174 -43.26 0.46 -15.19
C ARG A 174 -44.32 1.22 -14.42
N ILE A 175 -43.99 1.81 -13.27
CA ILE A 175 -44.91 2.66 -12.50
C ILE A 175 -45.46 3.77 -13.36
N ARG A 176 -44.61 4.46 -14.12
CA ARG A 176 -45.00 5.50 -15.03
C ARG A 176 -45.94 4.97 -16.13
N GLY A 177 -45.58 3.87 -16.79
CA GLY A 177 -46.39 3.25 -17.85
C GLY A 177 -47.77 2.81 -17.36
N LEU A 178 -47.87 2.17 -16.20
CA LEU A 178 -49.11 1.80 -15.56
C LEU A 178 -49.99 3.04 -15.31
N SER A 179 -49.41 4.12 -14.79
CA SER A 179 -50.10 5.38 -14.53
C SER A 179 -50.54 6.06 -15.82
N GLU A 180 -49.70 6.12 -16.87
CA GLU A 180 -50.04 6.72 -18.17
C GLU A 180 -51.20 5.96 -18.86
N VAL A 181 -51.16 4.61 -18.84
CA VAL A 181 -52.24 3.79 -19.41
C VAL A 181 -53.57 4.04 -18.69
N SER A 182 -53.55 4.09 -17.36
CA SER A 182 -54.76 4.30 -16.56
C SER A 182 -55.40 5.68 -16.77
N ILE A 183 -54.61 6.71 -17.06
CA ILE A 183 -55.09 8.06 -17.34
C ILE A 183 -55.64 8.17 -18.76
N THR A 184 -55.03 7.43 -19.73
CA THR A 184 -55.39 7.57 -21.16
C THR A 184 -56.52 6.64 -21.60
N THR A 185 -56.81 5.56 -20.86
CA THR A 185 -57.83 4.58 -21.13
C THR A 185 -59.02 4.87 -20.18
N ASN A 186 -60.28 4.69 -20.63
CA ASN A 186 -61.46 4.72 -19.73
C ASN A 186 -61.41 3.48 -18.79
N ALA A 187 -60.43 3.52 -17.83
CA ALA A 187 -60.17 2.44 -16.90
C ALA A 187 -61.36 2.26 -15.92
N SER A 188 -61.71 1.04 -15.65
CA SER A 188 -62.70 0.69 -14.62
C SER A 188 -62.11 0.91 -13.21
N GLU A 189 -62.98 1.00 -12.20
CA GLU A 189 -62.55 1.07 -10.78
C GLU A 189 -61.58 -0.07 -10.42
N LYS A 190 -61.82 -1.28 -10.92
CA LYS A 190 -60.97 -2.44 -10.74
C LYS A 190 -59.58 -2.31 -11.40
N ASP A 191 -59.52 -1.60 -12.55
CA ASP A 191 -58.22 -1.34 -13.21
C ASP A 191 -57.40 -0.33 -12.42
N TYR A 192 -58.02 0.64 -11.78
CA TYR A 192 -57.35 1.58 -10.85
C TYR A 192 -56.85 0.85 -9.58
N GLU A 193 -57.64 -0.08 -9.02
CA GLU A 193 -57.19 -0.92 -7.88
C GLU A 193 -56.00 -1.77 -8.25
N ASN A 194 -56.02 -2.44 -9.40
CA ASN A 194 -54.93 -3.27 -9.90
C ASN A 194 -53.66 -2.43 -10.15
N MET A 195 -53.81 -1.24 -10.73
CA MET A 195 -52.73 -0.31 -10.94
C MET A 195 -52.09 0.13 -9.62
N ALA A 196 -52.93 0.49 -8.63
CA ALA A 196 -52.44 0.90 -7.32
C ALA A 196 -51.70 -0.24 -6.63
N ALA A 197 -52.24 -1.47 -6.67
CA ALA A 197 -51.57 -2.64 -6.12
C ALA A 197 -50.18 -2.92 -6.79
N SER A 198 -50.15 -2.88 -8.13
CA SER A 198 -48.90 -3.06 -8.89
C SER A 198 -47.91 -1.93 -8.63
N THR A 199 -48.37 -0.69 -8.44
CA THR A 199 -47.51 0.44 -8.09
C THR A 199 -46.90 0.29 -6.72
N ILE A 200 -47.68 -0.16 -5.73
CA ILE A 200 -47.20 -0.46 -4.36
C ILE A 200 -46.10 -1.57 -4.42
N GLU A 201 -46.40 -2.65 -5.17
CA GLU A 201 -45.43 -3.76 -5.33
C GLU A 201 -44.07 -3.27 -5.91
N GLU A 202 -44.09 -2.42 -6.95
CA GLU A 202 -42.86 -1.90 -7.54
C GLU A 202 -42.17 -0.89 -6.59
N CYS A 203 -42.91 -0.11 -5.79
CA CYS A 203 -42.32 0.73 -4.75
C CYS A 203 -41.64 -0.09 -3.64
N ASP A 204 -42.28 -1.14 -3.18
CA ASP A 204 -41.72 -2.05 -2.16
C ASP A 204 -40.43 -2.70 -2.69
N ARG A 205 -40.41 -3.12 -3.95
CA ARG A 205 -39.22 -3.63 -4.64
C ARG A 205 -38.06 -2.61 -4.65
N LEU A 206 -38.36 -1.34 -4.94
CA LEU A 206 -37.39 -0.26 -4.92
C LEU A 206 -36.82 -0.03 -3.51
N LEU A 207 -37.69 -0.01 -2.51
CA LEU A 207 -37.30 0.14 -1.12
C LEU A 207 -36.36 -1.02 -0.64
N ASP A 208 -36.73 -2.25 -0.99
CA ASP A 208 -35.92 -3.42 -0.70
C ASP A 208 -34.55 -3.35 -1.38
N MET A 209 -34.48 -2.91 -2.63
CA MET A 209 -33.23 -2.69 -3.35
C MET A 209 -32.34 -1.67 -2.63
N ILE A 210 -32.90 -0.50 -2.29
CA ILE A 210 -32.17 0.57 -1.61
C ILE A 210 -31.66 0.09 -0.24
N ASN A 211 -32.51 -0.56 0.55
CA ASN A 211 -32.13 -1.09 1.87
C ASN A 211 -31.03 -2.16 1.75
N THR A 212 -31.12 -3.03 0.76
CA THR A 212 -30.10 -4.04 0.48
C THR A 212 -28.76 -3.40 0.14
N MET A 213 -28.74 -2.38 -0.72
CA MET A 213 -27.54 -1.63 -1.07
C MET A 213 -26.92 -0.92 0.13
N LEU A 214 -27.75 -0.29 0.97
CA LEU A 214 -27.28 0.38 2.19
C LEU A 214 -26.61 -0.61 3.16
N VAL A 215 -27.21 -1.77 3.36
CA VAL A 215 -26.62 -2.82 4.22
C VAL A 215 -25.30 -3.30 3.65
N ILE A 216 -25.23 -3.65 2.35
CA ILE A 216 -23.98 -4.09 1.71
C ILE A 216 -22.91 -3.00 1.84
N SER A 217 -23.25 -1.74 1.54
CA SER A 217 -22.29 -0.61 1.60
C SER A 217 -21.76 -0.37 3.02
N LYS A 218 -22.62 -0.41 4.04
CA LYS A 218 -22.20 -0.27 5.45
C LYS A 218 -21.31 -1.42 5.91
N THR A 219 -21.64 -2.63 5.50
CA THR A 219 -20.86 -3.84 5.84
C THR A 219 -19.45 -3.80 5.26
N GLU A 220 -19.31 -3.43 3.98
CA GLU A 220 -18.00 -3.32 3.33
C GLU A 220 -17.16 -2.16 3.87
N ALA A 221 -17.80 -1.08 4.31
CA ALA A 221 -17.12 0.03 4.97
C ALA A 221 -16.65 -0.29 6.40
N GLY A 222 -17.00 -1.46 6.94
CA GLY A 222 -16.71 -1.85 8.32
C GLY A 222 -17.43 -0.99 9.37
N VAL A 223 -18.50 -0.28 8.97
CA VAL A 223 -19.25 0.69 9.82
C VAL A 223 -20.48 0.05 10.46
N ASN A 224 -20.70 -1.24 10.26
CA ASN A 224 -21.89 -1.89 10.82
C ASN A 224 -21.76 -2.04 12.35
N HIS A 225 -22.55 -1.27 13.09
CA HIS A 225 -23.07 -1.73 14.36
C HIS A 225 -24.13 -2.81 14.06
N ILE A 226 -23.71 -4.08 14.14
CA ILE A 226 -24.63 -5.21 14.14
C ILE A 226 -25.23 -5.24 15.55
N ASP A 227 -26.56 -5.14 15.65
CA ASP A 227 -27.26 -5.38 16.94
C ASP A 227 -27.19 -6.87 17.23
N ALA A 228 -25.97 -7.32 17.61
CA ALA A 228 -25.69 -8.73 17.81
C ALA A 228 -26.27 -9.18 19.16
N GLU A 229 -27.15 -10.16 19.11
CA GLU A 229 -27.69 -10.88 20.24
C GLU A 229 -27.39 -12.38 20.14
N GLU A 230 -27.44 -13.08 21.24
CA GLU A 230 -27.31 -14.52 21.24
C GLU A 230 -28.58 -15.17 20.68
N MET A 231 -28.45 -15.99 19.63
CA MET A 231 -29.57 -16.66 19.00
C MET A 231 -29.26 -18.14 18.69
N ASP A 232 -30.28 -18.99 18.69
CA ASP A 232 -30.20 -20.34 18.16
C ASP A 232 -30.39 -20.30 16.63
N ILE A 233 -29.32 -20.49 15.88
CA ILE A 233 -29.37 -20.46 14.41
C ILE A 233 -30.22 -21.60 13.85
N GLY A 234 -30.34 -22.73 14.55
CA GLY A 234 -31.21 -23.85 14.15
C GLY A 234 -32.69 -23.44 14.12
N ALA A 235 -33.12 -22.64 15.12
CA ALA A 235 -34.49 -22.10 15.13
C ALA A 235 -34.70 -21.16 13.93
N VAL A 236 -33.76 -20.24 13.65
CA VAL A 236 -33.86 -19.30 12.52
C VAL A 236 -33.94 -20.04 11.17
N VAL A 237 -33.18 -21.12 11.00
CA VAL A 237 -33.20 -21.97 9.80
C VAL A 237 -34.56 -22.66 9.64
N ARG A 238 -35.11 -23.25 10.71
CA ARG A 238 -36.43 -23.89 10.69
C ARG A 238 -37.54 -22.88 10.33
N ASP A 239 -37.56 -21.74 11.00
CA ASP A 239 -38.53 -20.66 10.71
C ASP A 239 -38.45 -20.22 9.23
N ALA A 240 -37.23 -20.10 8.68
CA ALA A 240 -37.04 -19.78 7.27
C ALA A 240 -37.54 -20.90 6.35
N CYS A 241 -37.25 -22.16 6.65
CA CYS A 241 -37.74 -23.29 5.87
C CYS A 241 -39.28 -23.37 5.87
N ASP A 242 -39.92 -23.16 7.03
CA ASP A 242 -41.39 -23.14 7.14
C ASP A 242 -42.02 -22.02 6.27
N LEU A 243 -41.42 -20.86 6.20
CA LEU A 243 -41.84 -19.76 5.34
C LEU A 243 -41.77 -20.11 3.84
N PHE A 244 -40.79 -20.91 3.43
CA PHE A 244 -40.56 -21.27 2.03
C PHE A 244 -41.21 -22.62 1.64
N GLN A 245 -41.88 -23.32 2.56
CA GLN A 245 -42.54 -24.57 2.28
C GLN A 245 -43.66 -24.41 1.22
N ALA A 246 -44.59 -23.44 1.42
CA ALA A 246 -45.65 -23.19 0.49
C ALA A 246 -45.15 -22.74 -0.92
N PRO A 247 -44.23 -21.79 -1.07
CA PRO A 247 -43.65 -21.48 -2.39
C PRO A 247 -42.94 -22.65 -3.08
N ALA A 248 -42.33 -23.58 -2.32
CA ALA A 248 -41.73 -24.77 -2.88
C ALA A 248 -42.79 -25.76 -3.37
N GLU A 249 -43.86 -25.99 -2.58
CA GLU A 249 -45.02 -26.83 -2.95
C GLU A 249 -45.75 -26.31 -4.18
N ASP A 250 -45.97 -25.00 -4.26
CA ASP A 250 -46.60 -24.34 -5.43
C ASP A 250 -45.81 -24.57 -6.74
N LYS A 251 -44.52 -24.86 -6.62
CA LYS A 251 -43.61 -25.13 -7.76
C LYS A 251 -43.31 -26.63 -7.93
N ASP A 252 -44.01 -27.53 -7.17
CA ASP A 252 -43.74 -28.97 -7.14
C ASP A 252 -42.26 -29.28 -6.74
N ILE A 253 -41.66 -28.53 -5.85
CA ILE A 253 -40.30 -28.74 -5.35
C ILE A 253 -40.37 -29.36 -3.95
N ARG A 254 -39.58 -30.41 -3.70
CA ARG A 254 -39.44 -30.99 -2.38
C ARG A 254 -38.42 -30.19 -1.57
N LEU A 255 -38.89 -29.48 -0.55
CA LEU A 255 -38.01 -28.81 0.43
C LEU A 255 -37.83 -29.71 1.66
N THR A 256 -36.59 -30.02 2.03
CA THR A 256 -36.23 -30.74 3.26
C THR A 256 -35.35 -29.91 4.15
N CYS A 257 -35.58 -29.94 5.46
CA CYS A 257 -34.84 -29.21 6.45
C CYS A 257 -34.29 -30.15 7.53
N ASP A 258 -32.99 -30.30 7.59
CA ASP A 258 -32.25 -31.02 8.61
C ASP A 258 -31.48 -30.03 9.50
N ALA A 259 -32.21 -29.34 10.40
CA ALA A 259 -31.71 -28.33 11.31
C ALA A 259 -32.10 -28.62 12.77
N ASP A 260 -32.18 -29.91 13.14
CA ASP A 260 -32.53 -30.29 14.50
C ASP A 260 -31.39 -30.09 15.53
N VAL A 261 -30.30 -29.53 15.09
CA VAL A 261 -29.13 -29.24 15.94
C VAL A 261 -29.19 -27.80 16.45
N HIS A 262 -29.02 -27.64 17.76
CA HIS A 262 -28.97 -26.30 18.39
C HIS A 262 -27.56 -25.75 18.43
N PHE A 263 -27.32 -24.63 17.77
CA PHE A 263 -26.07 -23.89 17.84
C PHE A 263 -26.34 -22.43 18.16
N ASN A 264 -25.75 -21.93 19.24
CA ASN A 264 -25.83 -20.52 19.58
C ASN A 264 -24.73 -19.73 18.86
N ILE A 265 -25.13 -18.67 18.17
CA ILE A 265 -24.26 -17.69 17.53
C ILE A 265 -24.60 -16.29 18.05
N PHE A 266 -23.66 -15.35 17.93
CA PHE A 266 -23.93 -13.93 18.11
C PHE A 266 -24.16 -13.27 16.77
N GLY A 267 -25.31 -12.60 16.61
CA GLY A 267 -25.63 -11.93 15.34
C GLY A 267 -26.96 -11.18 15.38
N ASP A 268 -27.22 -10.43 14.33
CA ASP A 268 -28.51 -9.78 14.11
C ASP A 268 -29.49 -10.78 13.50
N HIS A 269 -30.51 -11.13 14.28
CA HIS A 269 -31.53 -12.11 13.92
C HIS A 269 -32.18 -11.79 12.56
N ARG A 270 -32.53 -10.53 12.31
CA ARG A 270 -33.20 -10.12 11.06
C ARG A 270 -32.29 -10.25 9.86
N LEU A 271 -31.03 -9.87 10.00
CA LEU A 271 -30.03 -9.98 8.92
C LEU A 271 -29.72 -11.43 8.59
N VAL A 272 -29.55 -12.28 9.62
CA VAL A 272 -29.31 -13.72 9.44
C VAL A 272 -30.50 -14.40 8.80
N GLN A 273 -31.72 -14.13 9.26
CA GLN A 273 -32.96 -14.65 8.65
C GLN A 273 -33.06 -14.25 7.17
N ARG A 274 -32.81 -12.97 6.85
CA ARG A 274 -32.84 -12.48 5.47
C ARG A 274 -31.74 -13.08 4.59
N MET A 275 -30.55 -13.36 5.16
CA MET A 275 -29.48 -14.10 4.48
C MET A 275 -29.92 -15.49 4.05
N ILE A 276 -30.54 -16.24 4.98
CA ILE A 276 -31.02 -17.61 4.72
C ILE A 276 -32.16 -17.57 3.70
N ALA A 277 -33.12 -16.64 3.85
CA ALA A 277 -34.22 -16.43 2.92
C ALA A 277 -33.74 -16.18 1.49
N ASN A 278 -32.69 -15.38 1.29
CA ASN A 278 -32.11 -15.15 -0.03
C ASN A 278 -31.54 -16.42 -0.68
N LEU A 279 -30.96 -17.32 0.10
CA LEU A 279 -30.43 -18.59 -0.43
C LEU A 279 -31.57 -19.55 -0.77
N LEU A 280 -32.61 -19.62 0.07
CA LEU A 280 -33.81 -20.45 -0.18
C LEU A 280 -34.59 -19.97 -1.40
N ASP A 281 -34.80 -18.65 -1.52
CA ASP A 281 -35.46 -18.04 -2.68
C ASP A 281 -34.71 -18.39 -3.98
N ASN A 282 -33.38 -18.25 -3.99
CA ASN A 282 -32.58 -18.62 -5.14
C ASN A 282 -32.65 -20.12 -5.44
N ALA A 283 -32.55 -20.98 -4.43
CA ALA A 283 -32.64 -22.45 -4.60
C ALA A 283 -33.98 -22.83 -5.25
N ILE A 284 -35.11 -22.34 -4.71
CA ILE A 284 -36.44 -22.62 -5.25
C ILE A 284 -36.61 -22.02 -6.64
N LYS A 285 -36.13 -20.81 -6.85
CA LYS A 285 -36.24 -20.09 -8.12
C LYS A 285 -35.57 -20.85 -9.26
N TYR A 286 -34.36 -21.33 -9.06
CA TYR A 286 -33.54 -21.96 -10.10
C TYR A 286 -33.68 -23.50 -10.17
N THR A 287 -34.48 -24.10 -9.30
CA THR A 287 -34.83 -25.49 -9.37
C THR A 287 -36.10 -25.69 -10.23
N PRO A 288 -36.07 -26.58 -11.22
CA PRO A 288 -37.27 -26.91 -12.01
C PRO A 288 -38.27 -27.68 -11.18
N ALA A 289 -39.54 -27.75 -11.68
CA ALA A 289 -40.58 -28.60 -11.07
C ALA A 289 -40.11 -30.05 -10.91
N CYS A 290 -40.59 -30.72 -9.86
CA CYS A 290 -40.16 -32.06 -9.41
C CYS A 290 -38.71 -32.12 -8.91
N GLY A 291 -38.06 -30.99 -8.73
CA GLY A 291 -36.72 -30.91 -8.15
C GLY A 291 -36.72 -31.00 -6.61
N ARG A 292 -35.55 -30.82 -6.03
CA ARG A 292 -35.33 -30.87 -4.58
C ARG A 292 -34.44 -29.77 -4.09
N VAL A 293 -34.76 -29.24 -2.90
CA VAL A 293 -33.93 -28.33 -2.13
C VAL A 293 -33.72 -28.90 -0.74
N ASP A 294 -32.49 -29.14 -0.37
CA ASP A 294 -32.10 -29.71 0.91
C ASP A 294 -31.34 -28.69 1.73
N VAL A 295 -31.81 -28.41 2.93
CA VAL A 295 -31.16 -27.56 3.92
C VAL A 295 -30.59 -28.44 5.01
N SER A 296 -29.28 -28.31 5.28
CA SER A 296 -28.63 -29.08 6.33
C SER A 296 -27.69 -28.22 7.15
N MET A 297 -27.56 -28.56 8.43
CA MET A 297 -26.72 -27.81 9.35
C MET A 297 -25.79 -28.73 10.12
N ASN A 298 -24.51 -28.44 10.13
CA ASN A 298 -23.47 -29.25 10.76
C ASN A 298 -22.47 -28.39 11.55
N ALA A 299 -21.78 -28.98 12.51
CA ALA A 299 -20.58 -28.36 13.07
C ALA A 299 -19.44 -28.48 12.04
N ALA A 300 -18.91 -27.35 11.55
CA ALA A 300 -17.77 -27.37 10.63
C ALA A 300 -16.46 -27.71 11.37
N ASP A 301 -16.31 -27.17 12.58
CA ASP A 301 -15.29 -27.49 13.56
C ASP A 301 -15.78 -27.10 14.99
N ASN A 302 -14.87 -27.10 15.98
CA ASN A 302 -15.25 -26.75 17.34
C ASN A 302 -15.73 -25.28 17.52
N GLN A 303 -15.44 -24.38 16.57
CA GLN A 303 -15.74 -22.96 16.66
C GLN A 303 -16.67 -22.44 15.55
N MET A 304 -16.93 -23.20 14.51
CA MET A 304 -17.74 -22.79 13.36
C MET A 304 -18.96 -23.67 13.18
N VAL A 305 -20.06 -23.06 12.74
CA VAL A 305 -21.27 -23.73 12.25
C VAL A 305 -21.29 -23.62 10.74
N SER A 306 -21.67 -24.69 10.07
CA SER A 306 -21.89 -24.74 8.62
C SER A 306 -23.36 -24.96 8.35
N LEU A 307 -23.97 -24.07 7.56
CA LEU A 307 -25.33 -24.21 7.01
C LEU A 307 -25.20 -24.36 5.50
N SER A 308 -25.75 -25.46 4.95
CA SER A 308 -25.72 -25.71 3.52
C SER A 308 -27.14 -25.71 2.95
N VAL A 309 -27.34 -25.02 1.83
CA VAL A 309 -28.55 -25.03 1.01
C VAL A 309 -28.16 -25.63 -0.33
N SER A 310 -28.67 -26.83 -0.63
CA SER A 310 -28.37 -27.62 -1.82
C SER A 310 -29.63 -27.72 -2.70
N ASP A 311 -29.50 -27.43 -3.97
CA ASP A 311 -30.57 -27.53 -4.96
C ASP A 311 -30.20 -28.48 -6.09
N THR A 312 -31.21 -29.06 -6.76
CA THR A 312 -31.05 -29.85 -7.97
C THR A 312 -31.41 -29.05 -9.23
N GLY A 313 -31.09 -27.78 -9.22
CA GLY A 313 -31.40 -26.82 -10.27
C GLY A 313 -30.47 -26.86 -11.47
N VAL A 314 -30.50 -25.80 -12.26
CA VAL A 314 -29.73 -25.67 -13.52
C VAL A 314 -28.21 -25.60 -13.29
N GLY A 315 -27.78 -25.43 -12.06
CA GLY A 315 -26.36 -25.29 -11.73
C GLY A 315 -25.72 -24.01 -12.27
N ILE A 316 -24.42 -23.86 -11.99
CA ILE A 316 -23.63 -22.66 -12.31
C ILE A 316 -22.36 -23.09 -13.03
N SER A 317 -22.07 -22.44 -14.17
CA SER A 317 -20.86 -22.76 -14.93
C SER A 317 -19.58 -22.44 -14.15
N GLU A 318 -18.49 -23.12 -14.45
CA GLU A 318 -17.19 -22.89 -13.81
C GLU A 318 -16.71 -21.43 -13.98
N LYS A 319 -17.02 -20.82 -15.11
CA LYS A 319 -16.70 -19.41 -15.44
C LYS A 319 -17.48 -18.44 -14.56
N ASP A 320 -18.72 -18.77 -14.22
CA ASP A 320 -19.63 -17.88 -13.51
C ASP A 320 -19.52 -18.02 -11.98
N ARG A 321 -19.12 -19.20 -11.48
CA ARG A 321 -18.97 -19.49 -10.03
C ARG A 321 -18.20 -18.41 -9.23
N PRO A 322 -17.07 -17.85 -9.70
CA PRO A 322 -16.37 -16.81 -8.95
C PRO A 322 -17.15 -15.50 -8.86
N ARG A 323 -18.09 -15.28 -9.81
CA ARG A 323 -18.80 -14.02 -10.03
C ARG A 323 -20.19 -13.96 -9.42
N VAL A 324 -20.77 -15.07 -9.02
CA VAL A 324 -22.17 -15.11 -8.53
C VAL A 324 -22.40 -14.29 -7.26
N PHE A 325 -21.33 -13.94 -6.53
CA PHE A 325 -21.36 -13.05 -5.38
C PHE A 325 -21.06 -11.57 -5.74
N GLU A 326 -20.76 -11.28 -7.01
CA GLU A 326 -20.64 -9.90 -7.48
C GLU A 326 -22.02 -9.23 -7.49
N ARG A 327 -22.11 -7.96 -7.17
CA ARG A 327 -23.36 -7.21 -7.16
C ARG A 327 -23.88 -7.10 -8.59
N PHE A 328 -25.20 -7.22 -8.77
CA PHE A 328 -25.89 -7.16 -10.07
C PHE A 328 -25.47 -8.23 -11.07
N TYR A 329 -24.66 -9.20 -10.66
CA TYR A 329 -24.24 -10.28 -11.55
C TYR A 329 -25.39 -11.27 -11.75
N ARG A 330 -25.61 -11.66 -13.01
CA ARG A 330 -26.57 -12.69 -13.43
C ARG A 330 -25.92 -13.57 -14.48
N CYS A 331 -26.03 -14.89 -14.29
CA CYS A 331 -25.45 -15.85 -15.24
C CYS A 331 -26.12 -15.79 -16.62
N ASP A 332 -27.42 -15.50 -16.69
CA ASP A 332 -28.17 -15.31 -17.94
C ASP A 332 -29.14 -14.13 -17.82
N PRO A 333 -28.82 -12.97 -18.44
CA PRO A 333 -29.71 -11.81 -18.44
C PRO A 333 -31.02 -12.01 -19.21
N SER A 334 -31.09 -13.03 -20.09
CA SER A 334 -32.23 -13.25 -21.00
C SER A 334 -33.36 -14.09 -20.39
N ARG A 335 -33.13 -14.81 -19.30
CA ARG A 335 -34.16 -15.53 -18.59
C ARG A 335 -35.09 -14.57 -17.84
N SER A 336 -36.38 -14.65 -18.15
CA SER A 336 -37.43 -13.75 -17.71
C SER A 336 -37.74 -13.77 -16.20
N GLU A 337 -37.03 -14.55 -15.40
CA GLU A 337 -37.26 -14.59 -13.96
C GLU A 337 -36.71 -13.34 -13.26
N ALA A 338 -37.61 -12.60 -12.61
CA ALA A 338 -37.30 -11.37 -11.93
C ALA A 338 -36.25 -11.53 -10.82
N GLY A 339 -35.10 -10.87 -10.95
CA GLY A 339 -34.10 -10.81 -9.91
C GLY A 339 -33.03 -9.78 -10.23
N ILE A 340 -32.70 -8.94 -9.26
CA ILE A 340 -31.82 -7.77 -9.39
C ILE A 340 -30.33 -8.17 -9.32
N GLY A 341 -30.00 -9.42 -8.99
CA GLY A 341 -28.62 -9.87 -8.80
C GLY A 341 -27.97 -9.36 -7.50
N LEU A 342 -28.78 -8.97 -6.51
CA LEU A 342 -28.28 -8.50 -5.20
C LEU A 342 -28.36 -9.56 -4.09
N GLY A 343 -29.17 -10.60 -4.22
CA GLY A 343 -29.45 -11.57 -3.15
C GLY A 343 -28.21 -12.29 -2.64
N LEU A 344 -27.39 -12.86 -3.53
CA LEU A 344 -26.17 -13.59 -3.14
C LEU A 344 -25.07 -12.65 -2.62
N SER A 345 -24.93 -11.47 -3.20
CA SER A 345 -23.97 -10.46 -2.71
C SER A 345 -24.38 -9.95 -1.33
N PHE A 346 -25.66 -9.74 -1.08
CA PHE A 346 -26.20 -9.41 0.24
C PHE A 346 -25.96 -10.53 1.24
N ALA A 347 -26.30 -11.77 0.89
CA ALA A 347 -26.08 -12.91 1.78
C ALA A 347 -24.61 -13.02 2.20
N ARG A 348 -23.67 -12.89 1.25
CA ARG A 348 -22.24 -12.94 1.56
C ARG A 348 -21.79 -11.77 2.42
N ALA A 349 -22.30 -10.56 2.18
CA ALA A 349 -21.98 -9.40 2.98
C ALA A 349 -22.41 -9.60 4.44
N ILE A 350 -23.61 -10.16 4.68
CA ILE A 350 -24.10 -10.49 6.02
C ILE A 350 -23.25 -11.59 6.68
N ALA A 351 -22.92 -12.68 5.97
CA ALA A 351 -22.04 -13.70 6.52
C ALA A 351 -20.69 -13.12 6.97
N ARG A 352 -20.08 -12.25 6.17
CA ARG A 352 -18.82 -11.58 6.50
C ARG A 352 -18.94 -10.61 7.65
N ALA A 353 -20.05 -9.89 7.76
CA ALA A 353 -20.33 -9.01 8.88
C ALA A 353 -20.42 -9.78 10.21
N HIS A 354 -20.81 -11.05 10.15
CA HIS A 354 -20.88 -11.95 11.30
C HIS A 354 -19.60 -12.80 11.47
N GLY A 355 -18.49 -12.44 10.82
CA GLY A 355 -17.21 -13.13 10.95
C GLY A 355 -17.09 -14.45 10.19
N GLY A 356 -18.04 -14.71 9.26
CA GLY A 356 -18.08 -15.90 8.41
C GLY A 356 -17.84 -15.61 6.93
N ASP A 357 -18.20 -16.55 6.07
CA ASP A 357 -18.26 -16.36 4.59
C ASP A 357 -19.28 -17.34 3.97
N ILE A 358 -19.58 -17.14 2.67
CA ILE A 358 -20.38 -18.07 1.87
C ILE A 358 -19.53 -18.58 0.72
N THR A 359 -19.58 -19.90 0.52
CA THR A 359 -18.96 -20.59 -0.61
C THR A 359 -20.00 -21.27 -1.47
N VAL A 360 -19.68 -21.58 -2.73
CA VAL A 360 -20.55 -22.29 -3.65
C VAL A 360 -19.81 -23.42 -4.33
N THR A 361 -20.42 -24.58 -4.37
CA THR A 361 -20.06 -25.71 -5.24
C THR A 361 -21.23 -25.98 -6.17
N SER A 362 -20.97 -26.11 -7.48
CA SER A 362 -22.04 -26.25 -8.46
C SER A 362 -21.52 -26.91 -9.73
N GLU A 363 -22.35 -27.64 -10.39
CA GLU A 363 -22.12 -28.23 -11.71
C GLU A 363 -23.36 -28.00 -12.57
N VAL A 364 -23.16 -27.67 -13.84
CA VAL A 364 -24.25 -27.37 -14.77
C VAL A 364 -25.17 -28.61 -14.88
N ASP A 365 -26.47 -28.40 -14.80
CA ASP A 365 -27.54 -29.40 -14.82
C ASP A 365 -27.53 -30.42 -13.64
N GLN A 366 -26.68 -30.22 -12.64
CA GLN A 366 -26.66 -31.03 -11.43
C GLN A 366 -27.08 -30.25 -10.16
N GLY A 367 -27.18 -28.93 -10.27
CA GLY A 367 -27.56 -28.05 -9.18
C GLY A 367 -26.40 -27.33 -8.51
N SER A 368 -26.69 -26.69 -7.39
CA SER A 368 -25.75 -25.90 -6.62
C SER A 368 -25.86 -26.18 -5.14
N THR A 369 -24.76 -26.06 -4.42
CA THR A 369 -24.71 -26.06 -2.96
C THR A 369 -24.05 -24.81 -2.45
N PHE A 370 -24.80 -23.97 -1.77
CA PHE A 370 -24.30 -22.79 -1.08
C PHE A 370 -24.06 -23.14 0.38
N THR A 371 -22.84 -22.91 0.86
CA THR A 371 -22.43 -23.20 2.23
C THR A 371 -22.05 -21.93 2.96
N ILE A 372 -22.81 -21.57 4.00
CA ILE A 372 -22.53 -20.49 4.93
C ILE A 372 -21.72 -21.06 6.09
N THR A 373 -20.65 -20.37 6.47
CA THR A 373 -19.90 -20.66 7.70
C THR A 373 -20.01 -19.49 8.65
N LEU A 374 -20.37 -19.70 9.91
CA LEU A 374 -20.50 -18.66 10.94
C LEU A 374 -19.79 -19.08 12.23
N PRO A 375 -19.17 -18.18 12.98
CA PRO A 375 -18.56 -18.51 14.27
C PRO A 375 -19.63 -18.82 15.32
N LYS A 376 -19.40 -19.86 16.14
CA LYS A 376 -20.27 -20.25 17.27
C LYS A 376 -20.21 -19.26 18.45
N LYS A 377 -19.10 -18.51 18.59
CA LYS A 377 -18.97 -17.40 19.54
C LYS A 377 -18.67 -16.15 18.72
N GLY A 378 -19.44 -15.09 18.91
CA GLY A 378 -19.14 -13.81 18.31
C GLY A 378 -17.71 -13.34 18.64
N LEU A 379 -17.13 -12.58 17.73
CA LEU A 379 -15.85 -11.88 17.94
C LEU A 379 -15.95 -10.93 19.11
#